data_3c53a4b91682d5034a81237bde0dfa70
#
_entry.id   3c53a4b91682d5034a81237bde0dfa70
#
_cell.length_a   1.000
_cell.length_b   1.000
_cell.length_c   1.000
_cell.angle_alpha   90.00
_cell.angle_beta   90.00
_cell.angle_gamma   90.00
#
_symmetry.space_group_name_H-M   'P 1'
#
loop_
_entity.id
_entity.type
_entity.pdbx_description
1 polymer ?
#
loop_
_entity_poly.entity_id
_entity_poly.type
_entity_poly.pdbx_seq_one_letter_code
_entity_poly.pdbx_strand_id
1 'polypeptide(L)'
;EHAPLVLAQRCSGVPAQTPLFTSLLNYRYSKPKVAAAHIADGIELLDGHERTSYPLSVTVDDHERDFTIVAKVCERIGPQRVCELMELALEQLTRALSANPGGELAELDVLPAAERAQVLHGWNETGRAYARDACLHQLFEAQVSRTPEAAAVICGDETLSYTDLDARANRLAHYLRGQGVGPDTRVGLALGRGVEMMTGLLAILKAGGAYVPLDPGYASERLRAILDDSRPAIVLADAAGRTALDALAGAPPIADLHADASRWSALPSTPPRVEGLTPRHLAYVIYTSGSTGQPKGVMVEHASVVNLWRALDEAIYRTHPSARRVSLNASIAFDSLVKQWVQLLSGRTLVVVPEPVRFDGRRLLDAIGRDRIDVFDCTPSQLALIEGARGPEDEAYPQVTLVGGEAIGEGMWSELASVSSRTYYNVYGPTECTVDATLARITAEHAPHIGGPLANVRAYVLNERLSPAPVGVRGELYIGGAGVARGYLNRPELTRERFIDDPFVAGGRLYRTGDLARWRTDGSLEYLGRNDFQVKIRGFRIELGEIEAQ
;
A
#
# COMPACT_ATOMS: atom_id res chain seq x y z
N GLU A 1 -1.12 48.54 9.26
CA GLU A 1 0.12 48.89 8.51
C GLU A 1 1.24 49.45 9.39
N HIS A 2 0.95 49.82 10.66
CA HIS A 2 1.96 50.45 11.55
C HIS A 2 2.54 49.53 12.62
N ALA A 3 2.08 48.25 12.72
CA ALA A 3 2.63 47.31 13.68
C ALA A 3 3.89 46.63 13.09
N PRO A 4 5.05 46.71 13.79
CA PRO A 4 6.24 46.01 13.35
C PRO A 4 6.04 44.51 13.30
N LEU A 5 6.59 43.84 12.27
CA LEU A 5 6.51 42.36 12.12
C LEU A 5 7.03 41.62 13.38
N VAL A 6 8.05 42.18 14.05
CA VAL A 6 8.58 41.67 15.32
C VAL A 6 7.53 41.63 16.43
N LEU A 7 6.64 42.64 16.48
CA LEU A 7 5.55 42.65 17.46
C LEU A 7 4.49 41.58 17.12
N ALA A 8 4.13 41.48 15.85
CA ALA A 8 3.22 40.42 15.39
C ALA A 8 3.79 39.02 15.69
N GLN A 9 5.09 38.79 15.45
CA GLN A 9 5.80 37.56 15.78
C GLN A 9 5.69 37.21 17.27
N ARG A 10 5.93 38.20 18.15
CA ARG A 10 5.85 38.01 19.62
C ARG A 10 4.43 37.70 20.09
N CYS A 11 3.42 38.26 19.45
CA CYS A 11 2.01 38.05 19.82
C CYS A 11 1.40 36.77 19.25
N SER A 12 2.05 36.12 18.25
CA SER A 12 1.49 34.99 17.53
C SER A 12 1.63 33.63 18.23
N GLY A 13 2.48 33.51 19.25
CA GLY A 13 2.84 32.22 19.85
C GLY A 13 3.75 31.33 18.97
N VAL A 14 4.10 31.80 17.76
CA VAL A 14 5.00 31.07 16.85
C VAL A 14 6.46 31.26 17.32
N PRO A 15 7.30 30.20 17.37
CA PRO A 15 8.70 30.30 17.76
C PRO A 15 9.45 31.37 16.95
N ALA A 16 10.32 32.13 17.60
CA ALA A 16 11.00 33.30 17.01
C ALA A 16 11.81 33.01 15.72
N GLN A 17 12.21 31.77 15.51
CA GLN A 17 12.93 31.31 14.31
C GLN A 17 12.03 30.81 13.18
N THR A 18 10.72 30.69 13.43
CA THR A 18 9.75 30.25 12.42
C THR A 18 9.09 31.47 11.81
N PRO A 19 9.09 31.65 10.48
CA PRO A 19 8.43 32.79 9.84
C PRO A 19 6.91 32.70 10.05
N LEU A 20 6.26 33.85 10.27
CA LEU A 20 4.79 33.92 10.43
C LEU A 20 4.05 33.50 9.16
N PHE A 21 4.65 33.72 8.01
CA PHE A 21 4.12 33.33 6.71
C PHE A 21 5.26 33.03 5.75
N THR A 22 5.01 32.12 4.82
CA THR A 22 5.99 31.65 3.82
C THR A 22 5.64 32.12 2.41
N SER A 23 4.49 32.80 2.26
CA SER A 23 4.03 33.35 0.98
C SER A 23 3.58 34.78 1.14
N LEU A 24 3.76 35.55 0.07
CA LEU A 24 3.35 36.95 -0.02
C LEU A 24 2.55 37.16 -1.31
N LEU A 25 1.36 37.73 -1.19
CA LEU A 25 0.60 38.29 -2.31
C LEU A 25 0.62 39.80 -2.22
N ASN A 26 1.15 40.46 -3.25
CA ASN A 26 1.25 41.89 -3.34
C ASN A 26 0.44 42.41 -4.55
N TYR A 27 -0.53 43.28 -4.29
CA TYR A 27 -1.28 43.97 -5.33
C TYR A 27 -0.79 45.40 -5.42
N ARG A 28 -0.33 45.82 -6.61
CA ARG A 28 0.17 47.15 -6.87
C ARG A 28 -0.68 47.82 -7.94
N TYR A 29 -1.31 48.92 -7.59
CA TYR A 29 -1.96 49.80 -8.55
C TYR A 29 -0.93 50.78 -9.08
N SER A 30 -0.57 50.64 -10.34
CA SER A 30 0.38 51.53 -11.02
C SER A 30 -0.37 52.32 -12.08
N LYS A 31 -0.66 53.58 -11.81
CA LYS A 31 -1.05 54.47 -12.94
C LYS A 31 0.00 54.34 -14.02
N PRO A 32 -0.41 54.23 -15.33
CA PRO A 32 0.57 54.26 -16.40
C PRO A 32 1.43 55.52 -16.21
N LYS A 33 2.64 55.34 -15.70
CA LYS A 33 3.61 56.42 -15.73
C LYS A 33 3.81 56.69 -17.20
N VAL A 34 3.31 57.84 -17.64
CA VAL A 34 3.74 58.44 -18.87
C VAL A 34 5.26 58.26 -18.92
N ALA A 35 5.70 57.46 -19.88
CA ALA A 35 7.05 56.94 -20.09
C ALA A 35 8.08 57.38 -19.05
N ALA A 36 8.92 56.50 -18.58
CA ALA A 36 10.01 56.76 -17.63
C ALA A 36 11.00 57.89 -18.06
N ALA A 37 10.48 59.00 -18.46
CA ALA A 37 11.16 60.16 -19.03
C ALA A 37 11.72 61.14 -17.96
N HIS A 38 11.70 60.76 -16.69
CA HIS A 38 12.30 61.59 -15.63
C HIS A 38 13.06 60.76 -14.58
N ILE A 39 13.71 59.69 -14.99
CA ILE A 39 14.96 59.30 -14.35
C ILE A 39 15.95 60.30 -14.94
N ALA A 40 16.58 61.13 -14.08
CA ALA A 40 17.40 62.28 -14.43
C ALA A 40 18.15 62.16 -15.77
N ASP A 41 18.17 63.22 -16.58
CA ASP A 41 18.87 63.26 -17.88
C ASP A 41 20.20 62.50 -17.84
N GLY A 42 20.29 61.40 -18.61
CA GLY A 42 21.50 60.60 -18.75
C GLY A 42 21.57 59.31 -17.93
N ILE A 43 20.50 58.92 -17.20
CA ILE A 43 20.43 57.63 -16.51
C ILE A 43 19.44 56.72 -17.23
N GLU A 44 19.96 55.61 -17.79
CA GLU A 44 19.17 54.51 -18.36
C GLU A 44 19.12 53.33 -17.38
N LEU A 45 17.92 52.85 -17.02
CA LEU A 45 17.75 51.66 -16.23
C LEU A 45 17.92 50.44 -17.15
N LEU A 46 19.07 49.75 -17.09
CA LEU A 46 19.38 48.60 -17.94
C LEU A 46 18.73 47.34 -17.44
N ASP A 47 18.67 47.14 -16.13
CA ASP A 47 18.06 45.95 -15.50
C ASP A 47 17.73 46.24 -14.04
N GLY A 48 16.74 45.50 -13.52
CA GLY A 48 16.32 45.59 -12.11
C GLY A 48 16.03 44.21 -11.53
N HIS A 49 16.87 43.75 -10.62
CA HIS A 49 16.65 42.53 -9.87
C HIS A 49 16.05 42.79 -8.50
N GLU A 50 14.85 42.30 -8.28
CA GLU A 50 14.20 42.33 -6.98
C GLU A 50 14.27 40.92 -6.35
N ARG A 51 14.83 40.80 -5.14
CA ARG A 51 14.91 39.56 -4.38
C ARG A 51 13.96 39.61 -3.20
N THR A 52 13.37 38.45 -2.87
CA THR A 52 12.52 38.29 -1.69
C THR A 52 13.08 37.17 -0.80
N SER A 53 12.88 37.30 0.51
CA SER A 53 13.20 36.26 1.48
C SER A 53 12.09 35.22 1.62
N TYR A 54 10.95 35.45 0.99
CA TYR A 54 9.82 34.50 1.03
C TYR A 54 9.99 33.41 -0.02
N PRO A 55 9.69 32.14 0.35
CA PRO A 55 9.71 31.03 -0.61
C PRO A 55 8.79 31.23 -1.82
N LEU A 56 7.68 31.96 -1.63
CA LEU A 56 6.73 32.31 -2.68
C LEU A 56 6.30 33.77 -2.53
N SER A 57 6.44 34.53 -3.60
CA SER A 57 5.89 35.88 -3.70
C SER A 57 5.20 36.06 -5.04
N VAL A 58 3.93 36.45 -5.01
CA VAL A 58 3.15 36.79 -6.20
C VAL A 58 2.82 38.25 -6.17
N THR A 59 3.16 38.96 -7.23
CA THR A 59 2.82 40.37 -7.40
C THR A 59 1.85 40.51 -8.56
N VAL A 60 0.77 41.23 -8.35
CA VAL A 60 -0.20 41.60 -9.38
C VAL A 60 -0.08 43.12 -9.58
N ASP A 61 0.41 43.50 -10.75
CA ASP A 61 0.50 44.90 -11.15
C ASP A 61 -0.73 45.28 -12.00
N ASP A 62 -1.52 46.20 -11.51
CA ASP A 62 -2.72 46.73 -12.20
C ASP A 62 -2.33 47.99 -12.98
N HIS A 63 -2.50 47.90 -14.30
CA HIS A 63 -2.19 48.97 -15.26
C HIS A 63 -3.45 49.68 -15.79
N GLU A 64 -4.59 49.56 -15.10
CA GLU A 64 -5.92 50.10 -15.44
C GLU A 64 -6.61 49.38 -16.63
N ARG A 65 -5.89 48.80 -17.58
CA ARG A 65 -6.43 48.12 -18.76
C ARG A 65 -6.05 46.65 -18.82
N ASP A 66 -4.98 46.31 -18.17
CA ASP A 66 -4.42 44.96 -18.11
C ASP A 66 -3.74 44.72 -16.76
N PHE A 67 -3.37 43.47 -16.51
CA PHE A 67 -2.68 43.04 -15.32
C PHE A 67 -1.41 42.28 -15.71
N THR A 68 -0.34 42.52 -14.92
CA THR A 68 0.85 41.68 -14.99
C THR A 68 0.97 40.87 -13.70
N ILE A 69 1.10 39.53 -13.83
CA ILE A 69 1.34 38.64 -12.71
C ILE A 69 2.80 38.23 -12.72
N VAL A 70 3.50 38.47 -11.63
CA VAL A 70 4.91 38.11 -11.44
C VAL A 70 5.03 37.17 -10.26
N ALA A 71 5.47 35.94 -10.49
CA ALA A 71 5.77 34.96 -9.43
C ALA A 71 7.29 34.89 -9.20
N LYS A 72 7.72 35.11 -7.95
CA LYS A 72 9.07 34.86 -7.47
C LYS A 72 9.03 33.69 -6.50
N VAL A 73 9.75 32.62 -6.81
CA VAL A 73 9.67 31.34 -6.10
C VAL A 73 11.06 30.78 -5.83
N CYS A 74 11.18 29.93 -4.81
CA CYS A 74 12.40 29.16 -4.62
C CYS A 74 12.55 28.09 -5.73
N GLU A 75 13.77 27.59 -5.96
CA GLU A 75 14.14 26.69 -7.07
C GLU A 75 13.25 25.44 -7.24
N ARG A 76 12.55 25.03 -6.17
CA ARG A 76 11.70 23.82 -6.19
C ARG A 76 10.30 24.05 -6.74
N ILE A 77 9.92 25.29 -7.02
CA ILE A 77 8.57 25.67 -7.49
C ILE A 77 8.71 26.29 -8.88
N GLY A 78 7.93 25.82 -9.86
CA GLY A 78 7.90 26.41 -11.19
C GLY A 78 7.16 27.77 -11.17
N PRO A 79 7.83 28.91 -11.45
CA PRO A 79 7.17 30.21 -11.41
C PRO A 79 6.04 30.36 -12.43
N GLN A 80 6.23 29.78 -13.61
CA GLN A 80 5.21 29.77 -14.67
C GLN A 80 3.91 29.09 -14.18
N ARG A 81 4.03 27.93 -13.53
CA ARG A 81 2.88 27.21 -12.97
C ARG A 81 2.12 28.01 -11.91
N VAL A 82 2.84 28.80 -11.09
CA VAL A 82 2.19 29.68 -10.10
C VAL A 82 1.37 30.76 -10.78
N CYS A 83 1.89 31.36 -11.86
CA CYS A 83 1.15 32.33 -12.67
C CYS A 83 -0.10 31.70 -13.31
N GLU A 84 0.01 30.52 -13.91
CA GLU A 84 -1.11 29.78 -14.51
C GLU A 84 -2.22 29.46 -13.50
N LEU A 85 -1.85 29.01 -12.30
CA LEU A 85 -2.81 28.76 -11.21
C LEU A 85 -3.51 30.04 -10.75
N MET A 86 -2.76 31.14 -10.65
CA MET A 86 -3.32 32.45 -10.24
C MET A 86 -4.26 33.00 -11.32
N GLU A 87 -3.86 32.93 -12.58
CA GLU A 87 -4.68 33.36 -13.71
C GLU A 87 -6.00 32.59 -13.76
N LEU A 88 -5.93 31.25 -13.65
CA LEU A 88 -7.11 30.39 -13.64
C LEU A 88 -8.01 30.70 -12.42
N ALA A 89 -7.42 30.89 -11.24
CA ALA A 89 -8.18 31.24 -10.05
C ALA A 89 -8.94 32.58 -10.20
N LEU A 90 -8.29 33.60 -10.77
CA LEU A 90 -8.91 34.91 -11.06
C LEU A 90 -10.03 34.79 -12.09
N GLU A 91 -9.81 34.01 -13.15
CA GLU A 91 -10.82 33.74 -14.18
C GLU A 91 -12.06 33.04 -13.60
N GLN A 92 -11.84 31.96 -12.84
CA GLN A 92 -12.92 31.21 -12.20
C GLN A 92 -13.69 32.07 -11.18
N LEU A 93 -12.97 32.85 -10.37
CA LEU A 93 -13.59 33.77 -9.41
C LEU A 93 -14.43 34.83 -10.12
N THR A 94 -13.95 35.42 -11.20
CA THR A 94 -14.67 36.42 -11.99
C THR A 94 -15.96 35.84 -12.59
N ARG A 95 -15.88 34.62 -13.12
CA ARG A 95 -17.06 33.90 -13.65
C ARG A 95 -18.06 33.59 -12.54
N ALA A 96 -17.59 33.10 -11.38
CA ALA A 96 -18.46 32.77 -10.25
C ALA A 96 -19.16 34.02 -9.70
N LEU A 97 -18.46 35.14 -9.52
CA LEU A 97 -19.03 36.40 -9.08
C LEU A 97 -20.11 36.94 -10.05
N SER A 98 -19.93 36.68 -11.34
CA SER A 98 -20.90 37.09 -12.36
C SER A 98 -22.14 36.18 -12.41
N ALA A 99 -21.94 34.85 -12.21
CA ALA A 99 -23.02 33.87 -12.35
C ALA A 99 -23.76 33.56 -11.03
N ASN A 100 -23.03 33.44 -9.92
CA ASN A 100 -23.54 33.10 -8.60
C ASN A 100 -22.69 33.75 -7.49
N PRO A 101 -22.90 35.03 -7.17
CA PRO A 101 -22.10 35.76 -6.16
C PRO A 101 -22.17 35.17 -4.75
N GLY A 102 -23.17 34.36 -4.45
CA GLY A 102 -23.34 33.66 -3.16
C GLY A 102 -22.76 32.25 -3.15
N GLY A 103 -22.14 31.79 -4.21
CA GLY A 103 -21.50 30.47 -4.30
C GLY A 103 -20.31 30.31 -3.37
N GLU A 104 -19.99 29.08 -3.01
CA GLU A 104 -18.85 28.80 -2.15
C GLU A 104 -17.53 28.87 -2.94
N LEU A 105 -16.51 29.56 -2.39
CA LEU A 105 -15.18 29.66 -3.00
C LEU A 105 -14.55 28.26 -3.23
N ALA A 106 -14.90 27.29 -2.40
CA ALA A 106 -14.42 25.93 -2.51
C ALA A 106 -14.97 25.15 -3.73
N GLU A 107 -15.97 25.71 -4.45
CA GLU A 107 -16.48 25.15 -5.72
C GLU A 107 -15.64 25.58 -6.93
N LEU A 108 -14.74 26.54 -6.76
CA LEU A 108 -13.89 27.01 -7.84
C LEU A 108 -12.87 25.92 -8.22
N ASP A 109 -12.89 25.55 -9.50
CA ASP A 109 -11.89 24.63 -10.06
C ASP A 109 -10.66 25.40 -10.55
N VAL A 110 -9.63 25.36 -9.72
CA VAL A 110 -8.36 26.10 -9.98
C VAL A 110 -7.25 25.19 -10.54
N LEU A 111 -7.57 23.93 -10.89
CA LEU A 111 -6.59 23.00 -11.43
C LEU A 111 -6.53 23.11 -12.96
N PRO A 112 -5.37 23.48 -13.56
CA PRO A 112 -5.22 23.54 -15.01
C PRO A 112 -5.61 22.24 -15.69
N ALA A 113 -6.30 22.31 -16.85
CA ALA A 113 -6.84 21.14 -17.53
C ALA A 113 -5.76 20.09 -17.86
N ALA A 114 -4.56 20.51 -18.24
CA ALA A 114 -3.43 19.62 -18.52
C ALA A 114 -2.95 18.89 -17.26
N GLU A 115 -2.84 19.60 -16.13
CA GLU A 115 -2.45 19.01 -14.85
C GLU A 115 -3.54 18.07 -14.31
N ARG A 116 -4.81 18.45 -14.48
CA ARG A 116 -5.96 17.57 -14.16
C ARG A 116 -5.89 16.27 -14.95
N ALA A 117 -5.68 16.35 -16.26
CA ALA A 117 -5.54 15.18 -17.12
C ALA A 117 -4.34 14.32 -16.68
N GLN A 118 -3.24 14.93 -16.29
CA GLN A 118 -2.05 14.22 -15.83
C GLN A 118 -2.30 13.46 -14.53
N VAL A 119 -2.89 14.09 -13.49
CA VAL A 119 -3.10 13.44 -12.19
C VAL A 119 -4.25 12.44 -12.20
N LEU A 120 -5.26 12.62 -13.06
CA LEU A 120 -6.39 11.70 -13.17
C LEU A 120 -6.13 10.54 -14.13
N HIS A 121 -5.43 10.78 -15.24
CA HIS A 121 -5.25 9.81 -16.32
C HIS A 121 -3.78 9.48 -16.56
N GLY A 122 -2.92 10.46 -16.83
CA GLY A 122 -1.54 10.20 -17.23
C GLY A 122 -0.77 9.31 -16.26
N TRP A 123 -0.77 9.63 -14.97
CA TRP A 123 -0.12 8.82 -13.95
C TRP A 123 -0.92 7.58 -13.53
N ASN A 124 -2.12 7.42 -14.05
CA ASN A 124 -3.02 6.29 -13.83
C ASN A 124 -3.19 5.40 -15.07
N GLU A 125 -2.38 5.56 -16.11
CA GLU A 125 -2.32 4.67 -17.29
C GLU A 125 -1.64 3.33 -16.96
N THR A 126 -2.14 2.67 -15.94
CA THR A 126 -1.58 1.44 -15.38
C THR A 126 -2.19 0.17 -15.98
N GLY A 127 -3.09 0.30 -16.96
CA GLY A 127 -3.80 -0.81 -17.58
C GLY A 127 -2.86 -1.85 -18.18
N ARG A 128 -2.90 -3.09 -17.70
CA ARG A 128 -2.13 -4.23 -18.22
C ARG A 128 -3.01 -5.46 -18.29
N ALA A 129 -2.80 -6.28 -19.30
CA ALA A 129 -3.49 -7.56 -19.42
C ALA A 129 -2.99 -8.55 -18.36
N TYR A 130 -3.91 -9.23 -17.69
CA TYR A 130 -3.63 -10.28 -16.73
C TYR A 130 -4.71 -11.37 -16.80
N ALA A 131 -4.48 -12.50 -16.15
CA ALA A 131 -5.37 -13.66 -16.17
C ALA A 131 -6.58 -13.47 -15.22
N ARG A 132 -7.36 -12.38 -15.44
CA ARG A 132 -8.48 -11.97 -14.57
C ARG A 132 -9.60 -13.01 -14.45
N ASP A 133 -9.65 -13.96 -15.36
CA ASP A 133 -10.67 -15.03 -15.41
C ASP A 133 -10.17 -16.33 -14.76
N ALA A 134 -8.96 -16.35 -14.19
CA ALA A 134 -8.38 -17.50 -13.51
C ALA A 134 -8.40 -17.33 -11.98
N CYS A 135 -8.67 -18.41 -11.27
CA CYS A 135 -8.49 -18.48 -9.82
C CYS A 135 -7.04 -18.85 -9.48
N LEU A 136 -6.59 -18.50 -8.27
CA LEU A 136 -5.20 -18.69 -7.80
C LEU A 136 -4.75 -20.15 -7.87
N HIS A 137 -5.59 -21.11 -7.44
CA HIS A 137 -5.26 -22.53 -7.48
C HIS A 137 -5.04 -23.04 -8.91
N GLN A 138 -5.80 -22.55 -9.90
CA GLN A 138 -5.64 -22.92 -11.31
C GLN A 138 -4.29 -22.45 -11.86
N LEU A 139 -3.84 -21.24 -11.47
CA LEU A 139 -2.51 -20.73 -11.83
C LEU A 139 -1.40 -21.55 -11.17
N PHE A 140 -1.60 -21.97 -9.92
CA PHE A 140 -0.68 -22.86 -9.22
C PHE A 140 -0.59 -24.22 -9.93
N GLU A 141 -1.71 -24.86 -10.26
CA GLU A 141 -1.78 -26.13 -11.00
C GLU A 141 -1.11 -26.05 -12.38
N ALA A 142 -1.32 -24.94 -13.08
CA ALA A 142 -0.61 -24.68 -14.33
C ALA A 142 0.91 -24.56 -14.11
N GLN A 143 1.36 -24.05 -12.97
CA GLN A 143 2.78 -24.00 -12.62
C GLN A 143 3.33 -25.36 -12.23
N VAL A 144 2.57 -26.16 -11.47
CA VAL A 144 2.92 -27.57 -11.16
C VAL A 144 3.19 -28.34 -12.46
N SER A 145 2.31 -28.19 -13.45
CA SER A 145 2.47 -28.85 -14.75
C SER A 145 3.73 -28.42 -15.52
N ARG A 146 4.22 -27.19 -15.30
CA ARG A 146 5.43 -26.67 -15.96
C ARG A 146 6.73 -27.12 -15.28
N THR A 147 6.73 -27.20 -13.96
CA THR A 147 7.93 -27.49 -13.16
C THR A 147 7.64 -28.44 -12.02
N PRO A 148 7.17 -29.68 -12.28
CA PRO A 148 6.69 -30.60 -11.27
C PRO A 148 7.70 -30.93 -10.18
N GLU A 149 8.95 -31.15 -10.57
CA GLU A 149 10.03 -31.59 -9.66
C GLU A 149 10.80 -30.42 -9.01
N ALA A 150 10.49 -29.18 -9.37
CA ALA A 150 11.14 -28.04 -8.75
C ALA A 150 10.73 -27.92 -7.27
N ALA A 151 11.65 -27.44 -6.43
CA ALA A 151 11.35 -27.16 -5.03
C ALA A 151 10.31 -26.02 -4.95
N ALA A 152 9.18 -26.28 -4.30
CA ALA A 152 8.14 -25.31 -4.03
C ALA A 152 8.31 -24.65 -2.66
N VAL A 153 8.56 -25.45 -1.62
CA VAL A 153 8.69 -24.98 -0.23
C VAL A 153 9.87 -25.68 0.43
N ILE A 154 10.71 -24.89 1.09
CA ILE A 154 11.81 -25.36 1.94
C ILE A 154 11.52 -24.90 3.38
N CYS A 155 11.53 -25.83 4.33
CA CYS A 155 11.30 -25.56 5.75
C CYS A 155 12.32 -26.38 6.58
N GLY A 156 13.42 -25.77 7.00
CA GLY A 156 14.53 -26.52 7.60
C GLY A 156 15.08 -27.59 6.67
N ASP A 157 15.04 -28.84 7.11
CA ASP A 157 15.52 -30.00 6.33
C ASP A 157 14.43 -30.58 5.39
N GLU A 158 13.18 -30.14 5.53
CA GLU A 158 12.09 -30.60 4.67
C GLU A 158 11.99 -29.73 3.40
N THR A 159 11.97 -30.41 2.24
CA THR A 159 11.75 -29.78 0.94
C THR A 159 10.60 -30.47 0.24
N LEU A 160 9.58 -29.73 -0.16
CA LEU A 160 8.52 -30.21 -1.02
C LEU A 160 8.73 -29.75 -2.46
N SER A 161 8.57 -30.66 -3.41
CA SER A 161 8.39 -30.32 -4.82
C SER A 161 7.03 -29.69 -5.06
N TYR A 162 6.84 -29.07 -6.24
CA TYR A 162 5.54 -28.58 -6.68
C TYR A 162 4.51 -29.71 -6.73
N THR A 163 4.90 -30.90 -7.22
CA THR A 163 4.04 -32.10 -7.27
C THR A 163 3.63 -32.56 -5.88
N ASP A 164 4.57 -32.61 -4.93
CA ASP A 164 4.28 -33.08 -3.57
C ASP A 164 3.31 -32.13 -2.86
N LEU A 165 3.57 -30.82 -2.96
CA LEU A 165 2.72 -29.79 -2.38
C LEU A 165 1.32 -29.83 -2.98
N ASP A 166 1.22 -29.98 -4.32
CA ASP A 166 -0.06 -30.09 -5.02
C ASP A 166 -0.84 -31.34 -4.59
N ALA A 167 -0.18 -32.50 -4.54
CA ALA A 167 -0.80 -33.75 -4.14
C ALA A 167 -1.31 -33.72 -2.69
N ARG A 168 -0.51 -33.15 -1.75
CA ARG A 168 -0.94 -32.97 -0.36
C ARG A 168 -2.15 -32.02 -0.28
N ALA A 169 -2.10 -30.88 -0.98
CA ALA A 169 -3.19 -29.92 -1.02
C ALA A 169 -4.46 -30.48 -1.66
N ASN A 170 -4.35 -31.27 -2.73
CA ASN A 170 -5.49 -31.91 -3.40
C ASN A 170 -6.25 -32.89 -2.47
N ARG A 171 -5.53 -33.76 -1.76
CA ARG A 171 -6.14 -34.69 -0.79
C ARG A 171 -6.93 -33.95 0.28
N LEU A 172 -6.33 -32.90 0.87
CA LEU A 172 -6.98 -32.09 1.89
C LEU A 172 -8.15 -31.28 1.30
N ALA A 173 -8.05 -30.83 0.06
CA ALA A 173 -9.13 -30.12 -0.63
C ALA A 173 -10.34 -31.02 -0.87
N HIS A 174 -10.15 -32.31 -1.26
CA HIS A 174 -11.24 -33.28 -1.35
C HIS A 174 -11.93 -33.51 -0.01
N TYR A 175 -11.15 -33.57 1.08
CA TYR A 175 -11.72 -33.65 2.43
C TYR A 175 -12.58 -32.43 2.75
N LEU A 176 -12.06 -31.22 2.52
CA LEU A 176 -12.78 -29.97 2.75
C LEU A 176 -14.07 -29.90 1.90
N ARG A 177 -14.03 -30.35 0.66
CA ARG A 177 -15.23 -30.46 -0.18
C ARG A 177 -16.28 -31.40 0.45
N GLY A 178 -15.85 -32.52 0.99
CA GLY A 178 -16.70 -33.44 1.75
C GLY A 178 -17.32 -32.82 3.01
N GLN A 179 -16.69 -31.79 3.57
CA GLN A 179 -17.23 -31.00 4.70
C GLN A 179 -18.11 -29.83 4.23
N GLY A 180 -18.44 -29.71 2.95
CA GLY A 180 -19.31 -28.68 2.40
C GLY A 180 -18.61 -27.37 2.05
N VAL A 181 -17.27 -27.32 2.04
CA VAL A 181 -16.52 -26.12 1.61
C VAL A 181 -16.73 -25.88 0.12
N GLY A 182 -17.03 -24.65 -0.26
CA GLY A 182 -17.25 -24.20 -1.64
C GLY A 182 -17.11 -22.68 -1.75
N PRO A 183 -17.56 -22.09 -2.88
CA PRO A 183 -17.41 -20.65 -3.13
C PRO A 183 -17.88 -19.79 -1.96
N ASP A 184 -17.03 -18.82 -1.58
CA ASP A 184 -17.21 -17.91 -0.44
C ASP A 184 -17.37 -18.57 0.96
N THR A 185 -17.22 -19.91 1.06
CA THR A 185 -17.19 -20.60 2.35
C THR A 185 -15.88 -20.27 3.06
N ARG A 186 -15.96 -19.74 4.27
CA ARG A 186 -14.80 -19.40 5.08
C ARG A 186 -14.28 -20.62 5.81
N VAL A 187 -12.96 -20.82 5.79
CA VAL A 187 -12.23 -21.88 6.48
C VAL A 187 -11.15 -21.24 7.33
N GLY A 188 -11.16 -21.51 8.63
CA GLY A 188 -10.13 -21.03 9.55
C GLY A 188 -8.79 -21.72 9.27
N LEU A 189 -7.70 -20.99 9.45
CA LEU A 189 -6.33 -21.49 9.27
C LEU A 189 -5.50 -21.14 10.50
N ALA A 190 -5.48 -22.05 11.48
CA ALA A 190 -4.80 -21.93 12.77
C ALA A 190 -3.53 -22.79 12.78
N LEU A 191 -2.56 -22.41 11.94
CA LEU A 191 -1.33 -23.16 11.70
C LEU A 191 -0.11 -22.29 11.94
N GLY A 192 0.90 -22.89 12.54
CA GLY A 192 2.23 -22.33 12.57
C GLY A 192 2.82 -22.24 11.16
N ARG A 193 3.84 -21.41 11.02
CA ARG A 193 4.52 -21.23 9.74
C ARG A 193 5.30 -22.48 9.37
N GLY A 194 4.99 -23.06 8.21
CA GLY A 194 5.54 -24.33 7.78
C GLY A 194 4.94 -24.82 6.48
N VAL A 195 5.27 -26.05 6.16
CA VAL A 195 4.75 -26.78 4.99
C VAL A 195 3.24 -26.99 5.10
N GLU A 196 2.76 -27.31 6.30
CA GLU A 196 1.34 -27.53 6.59
C GLU A 196 0.49 -26.29 6.35
N MET A 197 1.03 -25.12 6.71
CA MET A 197 0.35 -23.85 6.46
C MET A 197 0.14 -23.64 4.96
N MET A 198 1.17 -23.90 4.13
CA MET A 198 1.06 -23.79 2.67
C MET A 198 0.13 -24.83 2.08
N THR A 199 0.20 -26.06 2.58
CA THR A 199 -0.70 -27.14 2.19
C THR A 199 -2.16 -26.80 2.51
N GLY A 200 -2.43 -26.32 3.72
CA GLY A 200 -3.77 -25.92 4.17
C GLY A 200 -4.32 -24.74 3.38
N LEU A 201 -3.51 -23.70 3.16
CA LEU A 201 -3.89 -22.53 2.37
C LEU A 201 -4.29 -22.93 0.95
N LEU A 202 -3.44 -23.71 0.25
CA LEU A 202 -3.72 -24.16 -1.10
C LEU A 202 -4.94 -25.11 -1.14
N ALA A 203 -5.10 -25.98 -0.15
CA ALA A 203 -6.24 -26.87 -0.06
C ALA A 203 -7.57 -26.11 0.06
N ILE A 204 -7.60 -25.05 0.86
CA ILE A 204 -8.78 -24.19 1.00
C ILE A 204 -9.14 -23.56 -0.35
N LEU A 205 -8.16 -22.96 -1.04
CA LEU A 205 -8.38 -22.35 -2.35
C LEU A 205 -8.81 -23.38 -3.41
N LYS A 206 -8.24 -24.58 -3.39
CA LYS A 206 -8.63 -25.70 -4.28
C LYS A 206 -10.03 -26.24 -3.99
N ALA A 207 -10.46 -26.21 -2.72
CA ALA A 207 -11.83 -26.55 -2.34
C ALA A 207 -12.85 -25.46 -2.72
N GLY A 208 -12.38 -24.30 -3.18
CA GLY A 208 -13.20 -23.13 -3.53
C GLY A 208 -13.51 -22.22 -2.34
N GLY A 209 -12.95 -22.50 -1.17
CA GLY A 209 -13.14 -21.70 0.04
C GLY A 209 -12.22 -20.49 0.13
N ALA A 210 -12.51 -19.62 1.11
CA ALA A 210 -11.69 -18.48 1.50
C ALA A 210 -11.01 -18.77 2.85
N TYR A 211 -9.68 -18.61 2.94
CA TYR A 211 -9.01 -18.81 4.21
C TYR A 211 -9.16 -17.59 5.13
N VAL A 212 -9.33 -17.89 6.43
CA VAL A 212 -9.36 -16.90 7.52
C VAL A 212 -8.20 -17.22 8.45
N PRO A 213 -7.14 -16.39 8.46
CA PRO A 213 -6.02 -16.61 9.37
C PRO A 213 -6.43 -16.47 10.83
N LEU A 214 -6.01 -17.44 11.64
CA LEU A 214 -6.19 -17.49 13.08
C LEU A 214 -4.81 -17.72 13.70
N ASP A 215 -4.12 -16.65 14.06
CA ASP A 215 -2.78 -16.76 14.66
C ASP A 215 -2.88 -17.37 16.06
N PRO A 216 -2.31 -18.56 16.33
CA PRO A 216 -2.36 -19.16 17.66
C PRO A 216 -1.76 -18.33 18.76
N GLY A 217 -0.89 -17.36 18.42
CA GLY A 217 -0.29 -16.41 19.36
C GLY A 217 -1.22 -15.25 19.77
N TYR A 218 -2.42 -15.13 19.18
CA TYR A 218 -3.37 -14.11 19.59
C TYR A 218 -4.01 -14.41 20.95
N ALA A 219 -4.35 -13.33 21.68
CA ALA A 219 -5.17 -13.46 22.88
C ALA A 219 -6.50 -14.14 22.56
N SER A 220 -7.01 -14.95 23.51
CA SER A 220 -8.23 -15.74 23.35
C SER A 220 -9.44 -14.89 22.97
N GLU A 221 -9.54 -13.66 23.48
CA GLU A 221 -10.61 -12.71 23.15
C GLU A 221 -10.58 -12.29 21.68
N ARG A 222 -9.39 -12.01 21.14
CA ARG A 222 -9.22 -11.67 19.73
C ARG A 222 -9.57 -12.85 18.82
N LEU A 223 -9.10 -14.06 19.16
CA LEU A 223 -9.46 -15.27 18.41
C LEU A 223 -10.97 -15.50 18.42
N ARG A 224 -11.62 -15.35 19.59
CA ARG A 224 -13.07 -15.45 19.72
C ARG A 224 -13.80 -14.44 18.85
N ALA A 225 -13.41 -13.16 18.91
CA ALA A 225 -14.02 -12.11 18.10
C ALA A 225 -13.93 -12.41 16.59
N ILE A 226 -12.78 -12.93 16.13
CA ILE A 226 -12.58 -13.33 14.73
C ILE A 226 -13.47 -14.54 14.38
N LEU A 227 -13.56 -15.55 15.23
CA LEU A 227 -14.39 -16.74 15.01
C LEU A 227 -15.88 -16.40 14.97
N ASP A 228 -16.35 -15.58 15.90
CA ASP A 228 -17.76 -15.16 16.00
C ASP A 228 -18.20 -14.34 14.79
N ASP A 229 -17.32 -13.46 14.27
CA ASP A 229 -17.60 -12.66 13.09
C ASP A 229 -17.43 -13.46 11.78
N SER A 230 -16.34 -14.22 11.63
CA SER A 230 -16.05 -14.96 10.40
C SER A 230 -16.90 -16.22 10.24
N ARG A 231 -17.29 -16.88 11.32
CA ARG A 231 -18.06 -18.13 11.35
C ARG A 231 -17.54 -19.15 10.34
N PRO A 232 -16.30 -19.61 10.48
CA PRO A 232 -15.74 -20.57 9.54
C PRO A 232 -16.47 -21.92 9.65
N ALA A 233 -16.69 -22.58 8.50
CA ALA A 233 -17.34 -23.89 8.45
C ALA A 233 -16.50 -24.97 9.13
N ILE A 234 -15.18 -24.85 9.07
CA ILE A 234 -14.19 -25.74 9.68
C ILE A 234 -12.89 -24.94 9.90
N VAL A 235 -12.07 -25.37 10.85
CA VAL A 235 -10.72 -24.82 11.08
C VAL A 235 -9.69 -25.90 10.83
N LEU A 236 -8.68 -25.60 10.01
CA LEU A 236 -7.45 -26.38 9.89
C LEU A 236 -6.48 -25.93 10.98
N ALA A 237 -5.96 -26.86 11.76
CA ALA A 237 -5.07 -26.55 12.88
C ALA A 237 -3.88 -27.53 12.95
N ASP A 238 -2.81 -27.07 13.57
CA ASP A 238 -1.76 -27.90 14.17
C ASP A 238 -1.98 -28.04 15.69
N ALA A 239 -1.05 -28.65 16.39
CA ALA A 239 -1.14 -28.84 17.85
C ALA A 239 -1.24 -27.50 18.61
N ALA A 240 -0.54 -26.46 18.16
CA ALA A 240 -0.59 -25.13 18.80
C ALA A 240 -1.93 -24.44 18.53
N GLY A 241 -2.38 -24.45 17.28
CA GLY A 241 -3.70 -23.95 16.88
C GLY A 241 -4.83 -24.69 17.58
N ARG A 242 -4.72 -26.01 17.69
CA ARG A 242 -5.67 -26.84 18.43
C ARG A 242 -5.77 -26.41 19.91
N THR A 243 -4.62 -26.30 20.56
CA THR A 243 -4.57 -25.87 21.97
C THR A 243 -5.22 -24.49 22.17
N ALA A 244 -4.93 -23.52 21.29
CA ALA A 244 -5.51 -22.19 21.36
C ALA A 244 -7.03 -22.19 21.17
N LEU A 245 -7.54 -23.06 20.28
CA LEU A 245 -8.96 -23.15 19.97
C LEU A 245 -9.75 -23.97 21.01
N ASP A 246 -9.20 -25.06 21.54
CA ASP A 246 -9.84 -25.88 22.57
C ASP A 246 -10.09 -25.10 23.87
N ALA A 247 -9.31 -24.02 24.12
CA ALA A 247 -9.56 -23.09 25.21
C ALA A 247 -10.81 -22.21 25.02
N LEU A 248 -11.41 -22.22 23.79
CA LEU A 248 -12.55 -21.38 23.43
C LEU A 248 -13.83 -22.22 23.41
N ALA A 249 -14.81 -21.87 24.24
CA ALA A 249 -16.13 -22.53 24.21
C ALA A 249 -16.83 -22.25 22.86
N GLY A 250 -17.43 -23.30 22.25
CA GLY A 250 -18.17 -23.15 21.00
C GLY A 250 -17.31 -23.03 19.74
N ALA A 251 -16.05 -23.46 19.80
CA ALA A 251 -15.20 -23.50 18.61
C ALA A 251 -15.85 -24.32 17.46
N PRO A 252 -15.67 -23.90 16.20
CA PRO A 252 -16.16 -24.66 15.04
C PRO A 252 -15.45 -26.02 14.93
N PRO A 253 -15.92 -26.94 14.06
CA PRO A 253 -15.23 -28.21 13.80
C PRO A 253 -13.75 -27.97 13.46
N ILE A 254 -12.84 -28.71 14.08
CA ILE A 254 -11.41 -28.61 13.87
C ILE A 254 -10.90 -29.87 13.16
N ALA A 255 -10.08 -29.70 12.13
CA ALA A 255 -9.28 -30.74 11.52
C ALA A 255 -7.81 -30.52 11.83
N ASP A 256 -7.22 -31.39 12.64
CA ASP A 256 -5.81 -31.36 12.96
C ASP A 256 -5.01 -32.00 11.82
N LEU A 257 -4.06 -31.25 11.21
CA LEU A 257 -3.37 -31.71 10.01
C LEU A 257 -2.46 -32.92 10.25
N HIS A 258 -2.03 -33.14 11.49
CA HIS A 258 -1.23 -34.31 11.86
C HIS A 258 -2.09 -35.42 12.47
N ALA A 259 -2.89 -35.13 13.48
CA ALA A 259 -3.66 -36.12 14.20
C ALA A 259 -4.77 -36.74 13.34
N ASP A 260 -5.41 -35.97 12.48
CA ASP A 260 -6.50 -36.39 11.61
C ASP A 260 -6.05 -36.77 10.18
N ALA A 261 -4.75 -36.82 9.88
CA ALA A 261 -4.20 -37.03 8.53
C ALA A 261 -4.77 -38.30 7.82
N SER A 262 -5.11 -39.34 8.56
CA SER A 262 -5.74 -40.55 8.03
C SER A 262 -7.09 -40.29 7.34
N ARG A 263 -7.80 -39.23 7.68
CA ARG A 263 -9.11 -38.86 7.10
C ARG A 263 -9.04 -38.46 5.64
N TRP A 264 -7.89 -37.98 5.16
CA TRP A 264 -7.69 -37.53 3.78
C TRP A 264 -6.50 -38.18 3.06
N SER A 265 -5.63 -38.90 3.75
CA SER A 265 -4.44 -39.51 3.13
C SER A 265 -4.75 -40.42 1.94
N ALA A 266 -5.88 -41.11 1.96
CA ALA A 266 -6.35 -41.99 0.90
C ALA A 266 -7.24 -41.31 -0.16
N LEU A 267 -7.56 -40.03 0.00
CA LEU A 267 -8.36 -39.27 -0.98
C LEU A 267 -7.53 -38.97 -2.24
N PRO A 268 -8.20 -38.64 -3.38
CA PRO A 268 -7.51 -38.37 -4.65
C PRO A 268 -6.47 -37.25 -4.54
N SER A 269 -5.32 -37.48 -5.15
CA SER A 269 -4.25 -36.46 -5.28
C SER A 269 -4.40 -35.57 -6.52
N THR A 270 -5.49 -35.77 -7.28
CA THR A 270 -5.85 -34.89 -8.42
C THR A 270 -6.72 -33.73 -7.96
N PRO A 271 -6.68 -32.57 -8.65
CA PRO A 271 -7.46 -31.41 -8.27
C PRO A 271 -8.97 -31.69 -8.19
N PRO A 272 -9.68 -31.27 -7.13
CA PRO A 272 -11.13 -31.37 -7.07
C PRO A 272 -11.78 -30.39 -8.04
N ARG A 273 -12.88 -30.82 -8.66
CA ARG A 273 -13.70 -29.93 -9.47
C ARG A 273 -14.65 -29.13 -8.57
N VAL A 274 -14.61 -27.79 -8.68
CA VAL A 274 -15.51 -26.90 -7.95
C VAL A 274 -16.41 -26.16 -8.94
N GLU A 275 -17.68 -26.56 -8.98
CA GLU A 275 -18.65 -25.91 -9.86
C GLU A 275 -19.01 -24.51 -9.35
N GLY A 276 -19.20 -23.56 -10.29
CA GLY A 276 -19.59 -22.19 -9.99
C GLY A 276 -18.49 -21.30 -9.40
N LEU A 277 -17.28 -21.82 -9.15
CA LEU A 277 -16.18 -20.99 -8.65
C LEU A 277 -15.68 -20.05 -9.76
N THR A 278 -15.57 -18.78 -9.41
CA THR A 278 -15.11 -17.71 -10.30
C THR A 278 -14.05 -16.85 -9.61
N PRO A 279 -13.25 -16.07 -10.34
CA PRO A 279 -12.28 -15.17 -9.75
C PRO A 279 -12.87 -14.07 -8.84
N ARG A 280 -14.17 -13.86 -8.91
CA ARG A 280 -14.88 -12.92 -8.02
C ARG A 280 -15.22 -13.51 -6.64
N HIS A 281 -15.04 -14.81 -6.43
CA HIS A 281 -15.16 -15.38 -5.10
C HIS A 281 -13.95 -15.04 -4.24
N LEU A 282 -14.14 -15.11 -2.92
CA LEU A 282 -13.13 -14.75 -1.95
C LEU A 282 -11.95 -15.73 -2.00
N ALA A 283 -10.75 -15.18 -1.98
CA ALA A 283 -9.53 -15.93 -1.70
C ALA A 283 -9.26 -15.96 -0.19
N TYR A 284 -9.50 -14.85 0.50
CA TYR A 284 -9.28 -14.76 1.95
C TYR A 284 -10.12 -13.67 2.61
N VAL A 285 -10.19 -13.77 3.94
CA VAL A 285 -10.66 -12.70 4.83
C VAL A 285 -9.62 -12.48 5.90
N ILE A 286 -8.86 -11.38 5.82
CA ILE A 286 -7.83 -11.02 6.79
C ILE A 286 -8.38 -9.94 7.72
N TYR A 287 -8.20 -10.13 9.03
CA TYR A 287 -8.68 -9.22 10.06
C TYR A 287 -7.64 -8.17 10.41
N THR A 288 -8.06 -6.92 10.35
CA THR A 288 -7.27 -5.76 10.78
C THR A 288 -7.91 -5.12 12.02
N SER A 289 -7.14 -4.32 12.76
CA SER A 289 -7.67 -3.52 13.88
C SER A 289 -8.76 -2.56 13.38
N GLY A 290 -9.77 -2.35 14.20
CA GLY A 290 -10.88 -1.46 13.91
C GLY A 290 -10.92 -0.26 14.87
N SER A 291 -11.27 0.92 14.35
CA SER A 291 -11.39 2.17 15.13
C SER A 291 -12.39 2.10 16.30
N THR A 292 -13.29 1.11 16.27
CA THR A 292 -14.29 0.86 17.34
C THR A 292 -13.83 -0.19 18.35
N GLY A 293 -12.56 -0.60 18.35
CA GLY A 293 -12.04 -1.66 19.23
C GLY A 293 -12.36 -3.09 18.78
N GLN A 294 -13.13 -3.27 17.69
CA GLN A 294 -13.47 -4.61 17.17
C GLN A 294 -12.71 -4.88 15.87
N PRO A 295 -12.10 -6.06 15.70
CA PRO A 295 -11.47 -6.45 14.45
C PRO A 295 -12.44 -6.40 13.28
N LYS A 296 -11.96 -5.99 12.09
CA LYS A 296 -12.72 -5.95 10.84
C LYS A 296 -12.09 -6.88 9.80
N GLY A 297 -12.88 -7.79 9.25
CA GLY A 297 -12.43 -8.75 8.23
C GLY A 297 -12.47 -8.14 6.84
N VAL A 298 -11.34 -7.98 6.19
CA VAL A 298 -11.22 -7.48 4.82
C VAL A 298 -11.40 -8.64 3.85
N MET A 299 -12.41 -8.55 2.98
CA MET A 299 -12.79 -9.58 2.01
C MET A 299 -12.08 -9.35 0.67
N VAL A 300 -11.14 -10.22 0.32
CA VAL A 300 -10.35 -10.10 -0.92
C VAL A 300 -10.65 -11.25 -1.87
N GLU A 301 -10.88 -10.90 -3.14
CA GLU A 301 -11.23 -11.82 -4.21
C GLU A 301 -9.99 -12.43 -4.90
N HIS A 302 -10.13 -13.61 -5.53
CA HIS A 302 -9.06 -14.22 -6.31
C HIS A 302 -8.51 -13.26 -7.37
N ALA A 303 -9.39 -12.56 -8.10
CA ALA A 303 -8.99 -11.63 -9.16
C ALA A 303 -8.04 -10.53 -8.68
N SER A 304 -8.26 -9.99 -7.47
CA SER A 304 -7.41 -8.95 -6.90
C SER A 304 -6.01 -9.47 -6.56
N VAL A 305 -5.93 -10.70 -6.02
CA VAL A 305 -4.64 -11.35 -5.71
C VAL A 305 -3.90 -11.76 -6.99
N VAL A 306 -4.61 -12.21 -8.03
CA VAL A 306 -4.02 -12.50 -9.34
C VAL A 306 -3.43 -11.23 -9.97
N ASN A 307 -4.12 -10.09 -9.81
CA ASN A 307 -3.56 -8.81 -10.24
C ASN A 307 -2.30 -8.44 -9.46
N LEU A 308 -2.31 -8.56 -8.14
CA LEU A 308 -1.14 -8.31 -7.30
C LEU A 308 0.07 -9.15 -7.74
N TRP A 309 -0.14 -10.46 -7.88
CA TRP A 309 0.91 -11.37 -8.35
C TRP A 309 1.51 -10.89 -9.67
N ARG A 310 0.65 -10.58 -10.65
CA ARG A 310 1.08 -10.15 -11.98
C ARG A 310 1.81 -8.81 -11.95
N ALA A 311 1.30 -7.86 -11.16
CA ALA A 311 1.89 -6.53 -11.01
C ALA A 311 3.30 -6.60 -10.38
N LEU A 312 3.47 -7.40 -9.33
CA LEU A 312 4.77 -7.61 -8.70
C LEU A 312 5.74 -8.37 -9.61
N ASP A 313 5.24 -9.39 -10.35
CA ASP A 313 6.07 -10.12 -11.32
C ASP A 313 6.62 -9.17 -12.41
N GLU A 314 5.77 -8.29 -12.94
CA GLU A 314 6.15 -7.32 -13.96
C GLU A 314 7.12 -6.24 -13.42
N ALA A 315 6.81 -5.67 -12.26
CA ALA A 315 7.55 -4.53 -11.71
C ALA A 315 8.89 -4.91 -11.07
N ILE A 316 8.99 -6.12 -10.49
CA ILE A 316 10.13 -6.54 -9.68
C ILE A 316 10.80 -7.78 -10.27
N TYR A 317 10.06 -8.90 -10.34
CA TYR A 317 10.69 -10.20 -10.50
C TYR A 317 11.21 -10.47 -11.91
N ARG A 318 10.63 -9.88 -12.95
CA ARG A 318 11.13 -9.98 -14.33
C ARG A 318 12.44 -9.26 -14.53
N THR A 319 12.71 -8.23 -13.76
CA THR A 319 13.99 -7.50 -13.80
C THR A 319 15.08 -8.23 -12.99
N HIS A 320 14.70 -9.25 -12.21
CA HIS A 320 15.57 -10.05 -11.36
C HIS A 320 15.36 -11.57 -11.62
N PRO A 321 15.64 -12.08 -12.83
CA PRO A 321 15.33 -13.47 -13.20
C PRO A 321 16.12 -14.52 -12.40
N SER A 322 17.25 -14.15 -11.81
CA SER A 322 18.06 -14.99 -10.91
C SER A 322 17.46 -15.16 -9.52
N ALA A 323 16.59 -14.25 -9.09
CA ALA A 323 15.96 -14.26 -7.78
C ALA A 323 14.86 -15.35 -7.71
N ARG A 324 15.24 -16.54 -7.24
CA ARG A 324 14.39 -17.74 -7.22
C ARG A 324 13.83 -18.08 -5.86
N ARG A 325 14.59 -17.82 -4.79
CA ARG A 325 14.23 -18.16 -3.42
C ARG A 325 13.65 -16.95 -2.70
N VAL A 326 12.38 -17.05 -2.33
CA VAL A 326 11.62 -15.96 -1.69
C VAL A 326 11.39 -16.33 -0.23
N SER A 327 11.66 -15.41 0.68
CA SER A 327 11.37 -15.61 2.10
C SER A 327 9.88 -15.77 2.36
N LEU A 328 9.52 -16.72 3.23
CA LEU A 328 8.19 -16.83 3.83
C LEU A 328 8.31 -16.50 5.32
N ASN A 329 8.35 -15.22 5.64
CA ASN A 329 8.68 -14.70 6.97
C ASN A 329 7.56 -13.87 7.61
N ALA A 330 6.55 -13.43 6.84
CA ALA A 330 5.40 -12.73 7.41
C ALA A 330 4.48 -13.68 8.22
N SER A 331 3.77 -13.17 9.23
CA SER A 331 2.71 -13.95 9.90
C SER A 331 1.54 -14.15 8.94
N ILE A 332 0.86 -15.30 9.07
CA ILE A 332 -0.34 -15.59 8.27
C ILE A 332 -1.46 -14.57 8.51
N ALA A 333 -1.48 -13.94 9.67
CA ALA A 333 -2.45 -12.92 10.02
C ALA A 333 -2.24 -11.57 9.32
N PHE A 334 -1.10 -11.40 8.62
CA PHE A 334 -0.81 -10.21 7.83
C PHE A 334 -0.89 -10.50 6.33
N ASP A 335 -1.43 -9.55 5.61
CA ASP A 335 -1.57 -9.62 4.16
C ASP A 335 -0.23 -9.63 3.40
N SER A 336 0.85 -9.13 4.02
CA SER A 336 2.20 -9.25 3.47
C SER A 336 2.62 -10.69 3.18
N LEU A 337 2.08 -11.71 3.88
CA LEU A 337 2.28 -13.10 3.53
C LEU A 337 1.78 -13.41 2.11
N VAL A 338 0.71 -12.75 1.67
CA VAL A 338 0.08 -13.03 0.35
C VAL A 338 1.08 -12.75 -0.77
N LYS A 339 1.77 -11.60 -0.75
CA LYS A 339 2.77 -11.28 -1.80
C LYS A 339 3.96 -12.24 -1.81
N GLN A 340 4.24 -12.91 -0.67
CA GLN A 340 5.30 -13.91 -0.58
C GLN A 340 4.85 -15.24 -1.20
N TRP A 341 3.71 -15.81 -0.79
CA TRP A 341 3.29 -17.12 -1.25
C TRP A 341 2.82 -17.14 -2.72
N VAL A 342 2.28 -16.05 -3.24
CA VAL A 342 1.87 -15.99 -4.66
C VAL A 342 3.05 -16.16 -5.63
N GLN A 343 4.29 -16.08 -5.14
CA GLN A 343 5.48 -16.32 -5.95
C GLN A 343 5.60 -17.79 -6.42
N LEU A 344 4.87 -18.71 -5.78
CA LEU A 344 4.68 -20.08 -6.28
C LEU A 344 4.03 -20.10 -7.67
N LEU A 345 3.18 -19.12 -7.99
CA LEU A 345 2.52 -19.02 -9.31
C LEU A 345 3.50 -18.75 -10.46
N SER A 346 4.72 -18.33 -10.13
CA SER A 346 5.82 -18.05 -11.08
C SER A 346 6.96 -19.08 -11.02
N GLY A 347 6.78 -20.19 -10.32
CA GLY A 347 7.79 -21.25 -10.22
C GLY A 347 8.97 -20.91 -9.29
N ARG A 348 8.77 -20.01 -8.32
CA ARG A 348 9.77 -19.67 -7.30
C ARG A 348 9.65 -20.61 -6.10
N THR A 349 10.72 -20.71 -5.33
CA THR A 349 10.78 -21.53 -4.11
C THR A 349 10.54 -20.65 -2.90
N LEU A 350 9.60 -20.99 -2.05
CA LEU A 350 9.41 -20.36 -0.76
C LEU A 350 10.36 -20.97 0.27
N VAL A 351 11.07 -20.10 0.99
CA VAL A 351 11.93 -20.49 2.11
C VAL A 351 11.30 -20.02 3.40
N VAL A 352 10.85 -20.97 4.21
CA VAL A 352 10.16 -20.69 5.47
C VAL A 352 11.18 -20.22 6.51
N VAL A 353 10.99 -19.01 7.03
CA VAL A 353 11.75 -18.47 8.15
C VAL A 353 11.05 -18.81 9.45
N PRO A 354 11.64 -19.62 10.34
CA PRO A 354 11.03 -20.01 11.61
C PRO A 354 10.71 -18.82 12.50
N GLU A 355 9.63 -18.90 13.28
CA GLU A 355 9.16 -17.82 14.17
C GLU A 355 10.24 -17.29 15.12
N PRO A 356 11.04 -18.11 15.81
CA PRO A 356 12.07 -17.63 16.73
C PRO A 356 13.24 -16.90 16.03
N VAL A 357 13.39 -17.11 14.71
CA VAL A 357 14.49 -16.52 13.93
C VAL A 357 14.15 -15.10 13.49
N ARG A 358 12.89 -14.82 13.17
CA ARG A 358 12.47 -13.56 12.53
C ARG A 358 12.65 -12.30 13.39
N PHE A 359 12.78 -12.44 14.71
CA PHE A 359 12.96 -11.33 15.64
C PHE A 359 14.39 -11.15 16.14
N ASP A 360 15.33 -11.97 15.63
CA ASP A 360 16.74 -11.91 15.98
C ASP A 360 17.54 -11.60 14.72
N GLY A 361 18.13 -10.40 14.64
CA GLY A 361 18.84 -9.91 13.44
C GLY A 361 19.96 -10.82 13.01
N ARG A 362 20.78 -11.38 13.95
CA ARG A 362 21.89 -12.26 13.64
C ARG A 362 21.39 -13.61 13.09
N ARG A 363 20.45 -14.24 13.77
CA ARG A 363 19.87 -15.52 13.33
C ARG A 363 19.16 -15.37 12.00
N LEU A 364 18.51 -14.24 11.76
CA LEU A 364 17.82 -13.96 10.50
C LEU A 364 18.83 -13.81 9.36
N LEU A 365 19.92 -13.09 9.57
CA LEU A 365 21.00 -12.94 8.59
C LEU A 365 21.67 -14.29 8.28
N ASP A 366 21.93 -15.11 9.31
CA ASP A 366 22.46 -16.45 9.14
C ASP A 366 21.50 -17.36 8.34
N ALA A 367 20.18 -17.26 8.58
CA ALA A 367 19.18 -18.00 7.82
C ALA A 367 19.12 -17.54 6.36
N ILE A 368 19.15 -16.22 6.12
CA ILE A 368 19.20 -15.66 4.76
C ILE A 368 20.39 -16.24 3.97
N GLY A 369 21.56 -16.28 4.59
CA GLY A 369 22.78 -16.81 3.96
C GLY A 369 22.74 -18.31 3.75
N ARG A 370 22.44 -19.08 4.80
CA ARG A 370 22.37 -20.55 4.79
C ARG A 370 21.38 -21.06 3.73
N ASP A 371 20.19 -20.47 3.70
CA ASP A 371 19.08 -20.92 2.85
C ASP A 371 19.09 -20.22 1.48
N ARG A 372 20.06 -19.33 1.25
CA ARG A 372 20.25 -18.57 0.01
C ARG A 372 18.98 -17.85 -0.43
N ILE A 373 18.42 -17.05 0.46
CA ILE A 373 17.23 -16.26 0.18
C ILE A 373 17.62 -15.10 -0.75
N ASP A 374 17.05 -15.09 -1.95
CA ASP A 374 17.31 -14.08 -2.97
C ASP A 374 16.42 -12.84 -2.79
N VAL A 375 15.16 -13.06 -2.34
CA VAL A 375 14.18 -12.01 -2.13
C VAL A 375 13.70 -12.03 -0.68
N PHE A 376 13.82 -10.90 -0.01
CA PHE A 376 13.38 -10.73 1.36
C PHE A 376 12.35 -9.61 1.47
N ASP A 377 11.23 -9.86 2.17
CA ASP A 377 10.18 -8.87 2.42
C ASP A 377 10.15 -8.53 3.91
N CYS A 378 10.25 -7.25 4.25
CA CYS A 378 10.34 -6.82 5.63
C CYS A 378 9.75 -5.43 5.87
N THR A 379 9.57 -5.10 7.15
CA THR A 379 9.32 -3.71 7.56
C THR A 379 10.65 -2.96 7.73
N PRO A 380 10.65 -1.61 7.69
CA PRO A 380 11.82 -0.80 8.07
C PRO A 380 12.41 -1.20 9.42
N SER A 381 11.57 -1.46 10.42
CA SER A 381 12.00 -1.91 11.75
C SER A 381 12.72 -3.26 11.71
N GLN A 382 12.25 -4.21 10.91
CA GLN A 382 12.89 -5.52 10.75
C GLN A 382 14.21 -5.40 9.97
N LEU A 383 14.24 -4.55 8.94
CA LEU A 383 15.46 -4.27 8.18
C LEU A 383 16.55 -3.68 9.08
N ALA A 384 16.20 -2.74 9.96
CA ALA A 384 17.14 -2.17 10.94
C ALA A 384 17.74 -3.22 11.89
N LEU A 385 16.98 -4.27 12.26
CA LEU A 385 17.52 -5.39 13.05
C LEU A 385 18.58 -6.17 12.30
N ILE A 386 18.38 -6.40 11.00
CA ILE A 386 19.33 -7.13 10.14
C ILE A 386 20.59 -6.29 9.92
N GLU A 387 20.44 -5.01 9.56
CA GLU A 387 21.57 -4.11 9.31
C GLU A 387 22.38 -3.88 10.60
N GLY A 388 21.72 -3.76 11.76
CA GLY A 388 22.39 -3.63 13.06
C GLY A 388 23.15 -4.88 13.51
N ALA A 389 22.81 -6.06 13.00
CA ALA A 389 23.49 -7.32 13.28
C ALA A 389 24.59 -7.67 12.26
N ARG A 390 24.67 -6.91 11.16
CA ARG A 390 25.58 -7.17 10.06
C ARG A 390 27.01 -6.79 10.41
N GLY A 391 27.94 -7.73 10.19
CA GLY A 391 29.37 -7.51 10.29
C GLY A 391 30.04 -7.30 8.91
N PRO A 392 31.31 -6.85 8.90
CA PRO A 392 32.05 -6.62 7.66
C PRO A 392 32.28 -7.89 6.81
N GLU A 393 32.18 -9.06 7.42
CA GLU A 393 32.38 -10.36 6.77
C GLU A 393 31.08 -10.99 6.23
N ASP A 394 29.93 -10.35 6.46
CA ASP A 394 28.64 -10.88 6.02
C ASP A 394 28.38 -10.54 4.54
N GLU A 395 28.80 -11.44 3.65
CA GLU A 395 28.59 -11.33 2.21
C GLU A 395 27.18 -11.74 1.78
N ALA A 396 26.58 -12.70 2.51
CA ALA A 396 25.28 -13.27 2.17
C ALA A 396 24.13 -12.34 2.55
N TYR A 397 23.49 -11.77 1.54
CA TYR A 397 22.35 -10.86 1.69
C TYR A 397 21.40 -11.00 0.50
N PRO A 398 20.10 -10.72 0.64
CA PRO A 398 19.16 -10.81 -0.47
C PRO A 398 19.54 -9.90 -1.64
N GLN A 399 19.39 -10.40 -2.86
CA GLN A 399 19.55 -9.59 -4.08
C GLN A 399 18.50 -8.49 -4.16
N VAL A 400 17.28 -8.81 -3.71
CA VAL A 400 16.12 -7.91 -3.72
C VAL A 400 15.50 -7.85 -2.33
N THR A 401 15.27 -6.66 -1.83
CA THR A 401 14.54 -6.46 -0.57
C THR A 401 13.33 -5.55 -0.79
N LEU A 402 12.16 -6.05 -0.40
CA LEU A 402 10.92 -5.28 -0.37
C LEU A 402 10.75 -4.72 1.04
N VAL A 403 10.62 -3.41 1.14
CA VAL A 403 10.48 -2.71 2.43
C VAL A 403 9.12 -2.02 2.46
N GLY A 404 8.29 -2.34 3.43
CA GLY A 404 6.95 -1.77 3.49
C GLY A 404 6.28 -1.90 4.85
N GLY A 405 5.05 -1.41 4.96
CA GLY A 405 4.28 -1.47 6.20
C GLY A 405 4.56 -0.34 7.19
N GLU A 406 5.67 0.38 7.06
CA GLU A 406 6.02 1.58 7.83
C GLU A 406 6.65 2.64 6.92
N ALA A 407 6.67 3.90 7.36
CA ALA A 407 7.34 4.96 6.62
C ALA A 407 8.87 4.80 6.69
N ILE A 408 9.55 4.92 5.55
CA ILE A 408 11.02 4.94 5.48
C ILE A 408 11.49 6.38 5.67
N GLY A 409 12.31 6.61 6.71
CA GLY A 409 12.92 7.93 6.96
C GLY A 409 14.06 8.24 6.01
N GLU A 410 14.42 9.54 5.90
CA GLU A 410 15.49 10.01 5.00
C GLU A 410 16.86 9.32 5.23
N GLY A 411 17.22 9.08 6.49
CA GLY A 411 18.47 8.40 6.83
C GLY A 411 18.55 6.99 6.24
N MET A 412 17.55 6.15 6.56
CA MET A 412 17.46 4.79 6.02
C MET A 412 17.38 4.79 4.48
N TRP A 413 16.58 5.69 3.90
CA TRP A 413 16.48 5.80 2.44
C TRP A 413 17.86 6.05 1.80
N SER A 414 18.62 7.01 2.35
CA SER A 414 19.95 7.36 1.84
C SER A 414 20.96 6.22 2.00
N GLU A 415 20.90 5.50 3.12
CA GLU A 415 21.73 4.30 3.35
C GLU A 415 21.44 3.22 2.32
N LEU A 416 20.18 2.85 2.12
CA LEU A 416 19.75 1.83 1.17
C LEU A 416 20.08 2.23 -0.27
N ALA A 417 19.89 3.49 -0.62
CA ALA A 417 20.19 4.03 -1.94
C ALA A 417 21.69 4.02 -2.28
N SER A 418 22.57 4.03 -1.26
CA SER A 418 24.02 3.98 -1.45
C SER A 418 24.55 2.60 -1.84
N VAL A 419 23.75 1.54 -1.66
CA VAL A 419 24.16 0.14 -1.91
C VAL A 419 23.89 -0.23 -3.36
N SER A 420 24.91 -0.19 -4.21
CA SER A 420 24.79 -0.48 -5.65
C SER A 420 24.67 -1.98 -6.00
N SER A 421 25.10 -2.88 -5.10
CA SER A 421 25.11 -4.33 -5.33
C SER A 421 23.76 -5.02 -5.13
N ARG A 422 22.75 -4.32 -4.64
CA ARG A 422 21.43 -4.83 -4.25
C ARG A 422 20.34 -3.89 -4.69
N THR A 423 19.11 -4.39 -4.75
CA THR A 423 17.96 -3.57 -5.11
C THR A 423 16.95 -3.55 -3.97
N TYR A 424 16.59 -2.35 -3.57
CA TYR A 424 15.57 -2.11 -2.56
C TYR A 424 14.34 -1.47 -3.19
N TYR A 425 13.17 -1.94 -2.78
CA TYR A 425 11.90 -1.36 -3.18
C TYR A 425 11.12 -0.94 -1.95
N ASN A 426 10.57 0.26 -1.97
CA ASN A 426 9.56 0.69 -1.01
C ASN A 426 8.19 0.31 -1.57
N VAL A 427 7.43 -0.49 -0.83
CA VAL A 427 6.10 -0.95 -1.20
C VAL A 427 5.07 -0.38 -0.23
N TYR A 428 3.96 0.09 -0.76
CA TYR A 428 2.88 0.67 0.03
C TYR A 428 1.53 0.13 -0.44
N GLY A 429 0.69 -0.24 0.51
CA GLY A 429 -0.71 -0.56 0.29
C GLY A 429 -1.42 -0.87 1.61
N PRO A 430 -2.71 -0.54 1.71
CA PRO A 430 -3.58 -1.03 2.77
C PRO A 430 -4.12 -2.41 2.41
N THR A 431 -4.44 -3.22 3.41
CA THR A 431 -5.05 -4.55 3.24
C THR A 431 -6.30 -4.50 2.37
N GLU A 432 -7.06 -3.43 2.45
CA GLU A 432 -8.26 -3.12 1.67
C GLU A 432 -7.99 -2.91 0.16
N CYS A 433 -6.71 -2.80 -0.21
CA CYS A 433 -6.27 -2.71 -1.62
C CYS A 433 -5.35 -3.87 -2.03
N THR A 434 -5.48 -5.01 -1.37
CA THR A 434 -4.77 -6.26 -1.67
C THR A 434 -3.25 -6.09 -1.59
N VAL A 435 -2.74 -5.84 -0.38
CA VAL A 435 -1.33 -5.80 0.05
C VAL A 435 -0.56 -4.59 -0.45
N ASP A 436 -0.21 -4.54 -1.73
CA ASP A 436 0.60 -3.46 -2.31
C ASP A 436 -0.17 -2.75 -3.43
N ALA A 437 -0.25 -1.43 -3.36
CA ALA A 437 -0.91 -0.57 -4.34
C ALA A 437 0.08 0.29 -5.13
N THR A 438 1.19 0.68 -4.51
CA THR A 438 2.25 1.47 -5.14
C THR A 438 3.63 0.89 -4.87
N LEU A 439 4.60 1.25 -5.70
CA LEU A 439 5.96 0.76 -5.62
C LEU A 439 6.95 1.86 -6.01
N ALA A 440 8.02 1.98 -5.23
CA ALA A 440 9.18 2.80 -5.54
C ALA A 440 10.46 1.99 -5.50
N ARG A 441 11.32 2.13 -6.50
CA ARG A 441 12.71 1.69 -6.37
C ARG A 441 13.47 2.73 -5.55
N ILE A 442 14.19 2.29 -4.52
CA ILE A 442 14.99 3.19 -3.68
C ILE A 442 16.26 3.55 -4.41
N THR A 443 16.46 4.84 -4.69
CA THR A 443 17.63 5.39 -5.40
C THR A 443 18.07 6.71 -4.75
N ALA A 444 19.33 7.09 -5.00
CA ALA A 444 19.90 8.33 -4.47
C ALA A 444 19.36 9.60 -5.14
N GLU A 445 18.68 9.46 -6.28
CA GLU A 445 18.15 10.59 -7.05
C GLU A 445 16.91 11.21 -6.40
N HIS A 446 16.26 10.48 -5.51
CA HIS A 446 14.98 10.86 -4.92
C HIS A 446 15.01 10.80 -3.38
N ALA A 447 14.33 11.75 -2.74
CA ALA A 447 13.96 11.67 -1.33
C ALA A 447 12.87 10.58 -1.12
N PRO A 448 12.62 10.11 0.11
CA PRO A 448 11.64 9.07 0.39
C PRO A 448 10.27 9.32 -0.27
N HIS A 449 9.76 8.31 -0.96
CA HIS A 449 8.44 8.31 -1.59
C HIS A 449 7.88 6.89 -1.70
N ILE A 450 6.58 6.76 -1.91
CA ILE A 450 5.91 5.47 -2.09
C ILE A 450 5.74 5.06 -3.57
N GLY A 451 6.33 5.82 -4.48
CA GLY A 451 6.32 5.54 -5.92
C GLY A 451 5.01 5.86 -6.61
N GLY A 452 4.76 5.17 -7.72
CA GLY A 452 3.54 5.25 -8.49
C GLY A 452 2.68 4.00 -8.35
N PRO A 453 1.43 4.03 -8.85
CA PRO A 453 0.52 2.89 -8.77
C PRO A 453 1.01 1.68 -9.58
N LEU A 454 0.78 0.50 -9.04
CA LEU A 454 1.06 -0.79 -9.69
C LEU A 454 0.11 -1.03 -10.88
N ALA A 455 0.42 -2.06 -11.69
CA ALA A 455 -0.42 -2.44 -12.82
C ALA A 455 -1.90 -2.66 -12.41
N ASN A 456 -2.81 -2.04 -13.17
CA ASN A 456 -4.26 -2.06 -12.96
C ASN A 456 -4.73 -1.44 -11.63
N VAL A 457 -3.87 -0.70 -10.95
CA VAL A 457 -4.19 0.11 -9.77
C VAL A 457 -4.22 1.58 -10.17
N ARG A 458 -5.07 2.35 -9.56
CA ARG A 458 -5.14 3.82 -9.70
C ARG A 458 -4.95 4.46 -8.34
N ALA A 459 -4.24 5.58 -8.32
CA ALA A 459 -4.04 6.37 -7.12
C ALA A 459 -4.50 7.81 -7.38
N TYR A 460 -5.25 8.37 -6.45
CA TYR A 460 -5.74 9.74 -6.53
C TYR A 460 -5.43 10.46 -5.21
N VAL A 461 -4.91 11.66 -5.31
CA VAL A 461 -4.78 12.57 -4.17
C VAL A 461 -5.92 13.58 -4.27
N LEU A 462 -6.87 13.49 -3.35
CA LEU A 462 -8.11 14.26 -3.42
C LEU A 462 -8.29 15.15 -2.19
N ASN A 463 -9.02 16.24 -2.38
CA ASN A 463 -9.51 17.09 -1.29
C ASN A 463 -10.81 16.51 -0.68
N GLU A 464 -11.37 17.19 0.31
CA GLU A 464 -12.61 16.80 1.00
C GLU A 464 -13.84 16.70 0.08
N ARG A 465 -13.81 17.34 -1.09
CA ARG A 465 -14.88 17.31 -2.10
C ARG A 465 -14.63 16.29 -3.21
N LEU A 466 -13.66 15.39 -3.03
CA LEU A 466 -13.22 14.41 -4.02
C LEU A 466 -12.70 15.05 -5.32
N SER A 467 -12.26 16.29 -5.29
CA SER A 467 -11.57 16.93 -6.41
C SER A 467 -10.08 16.68 -6.34
N PRO A 468 -9.38 16.47 -7.48
CA PRO A 468 -7.95 16.21 -7.48
C PRO A 468 -7.16 17.40 -6.94
N ALA A 469 -6.22 17.10 -6.04
CA ALA A 469 -5.28 18.09 -5.54
C ALA A 469 -4.22 18.41 -6.61
N PRO A 470 -3.78 19.67 -6.73
CA PRO A 470 -2.65 20.04 -7.59
C PRO A 470 -1.37 19.30 -7.20
N VAL A 471 -0.46 19.11 -8.16
CA VAL A 471 0.86 18.52 -7.92
C VAL A 471 1.60 19.32 -6.83
N GLY A 472 2.17 18.62 -5.85
CA GLY A 472 2.83 19.22 -4.68
C GLY A 472 1.87 19.62 -3.55
N VAL A 473 0.57 19.59 -3.77
CA VAL A 473 -0.45 19.91 -2.77
C VAL A 473 -0.91 18.65 -2.04
N ARG A 474 -1.00 18.75 -0.72
CA ARG A 474 -1.46 17.66 0.15
C ARG A 474 -2.95 17.40 -0.04
N GLY A 475 -3.31 16.12 -0.13
CA GLY A 475 -4.68 15.64 -0.07
C GLY A 475 -4.75 14.26 0.58
N GLU A 476 -5.92 13.71 0.68
CA GLU A 476 -6.12 12.32 1.11
C GLU A 476 -5.90 11.37 -0.08
N LEU A 477 -5.18 10.27 0.17
CA LEU A 477 -4.90 9.25 -0.84
C LEU A 477 -6.09 8.29 -0.99
N TYR A 478 -6.54 8.12 -2.21
CA TYR A 478 -7.56 7.14 -2.60
C TYR A 478 -6.97 6.15 -3.59
N ILE A 479 -7.30 4.87 -3.41
CA ILE A 479 -6.82 3.80 -4.29
C ILE A 479 -8.00 3.15 -5.00
N GLY A 480 -7.90 3.03 -6.32
CA GLY A 480 -8.88 2.36 -7.18
C GLY A 480 -8.26 1.22 -8.00
N GLY A 481 -9.09 0.52 -8.74
CA GLY A 481 -8.65 -0.51 -9.68
C GLY A 481 -8.82 -1.95 -9.18
N ALA A 482 -8.10 -2.87 -9.82
CA ALA A 482 -8.27 -4.31 -9.63
C ALA A 482 -7.89 -4.82 -8.24
N GLY A 483 -7.09 -4.06 -7.49
CA GLY A 483 -6.67 -4.42 -6.12
C GLY A 483 -7.70 -4.10 -5.03
N VAL A 484 -8.76 -3.32 -5.33
CA VAL A 484 -9.75 -2.91 -4.33
C VAL A 484 -10.55 -4.10 -3.84
N ALA A 485 -10.56 -4.35 -2.53
CA ALA A 485 -11.25 -5.45 -1.88
C ALA A 485 -12.78 -5.34 -2.03
N ARG A 486 -13.51 -6.46 -1.80
CA ARG A 486 -14.98 -6.48 -1.84
C ARG A 486 -15.59 -5.56 -0.78
N GLY A 487 -14.97 -5.45 0.38
CA GLY A 487 -15.40 -4.67 1.53
C GLY A 487 -15.07 -5.36 2.85
N TYR A 488 -15.76 -4.96 3.91
CA TYR A 488 -15.63 -5.55 5.23
C TYR A 488 -16.73 -6.56 5.49
N LEU A 489 -16.35 -7.74 5.99
CA LEU A 489 -17.28 -8.80 6.35
C LEU A 489 -18.23 -8.31 7.45
N ASN A 490 -19.54 -8.56 7.27
CA ASN A 490 -20.60 -8.18 8.21
C ASN A 490 -20.63 -6.71 8.63
N ARG A 491 -20.00 -5.80 7.86
CA ARG A 491 -19.96 -4.35 8.13
C ARG A 491 -20.37 -3.54 6.89
N PRO A 492 -21.63 -3.60 6.45
CA PRO A 492 -22.08 -2.93 5.20
C PRO A 492 -21.99 -1.40 5.29
N GLU A 493 -22.19 -0.82 6.47
CA GLU A 493 -22.13 0.62 6.67
C GLU A 493 -20.71 1.14 6.57
N LEU A 494 -19.76 0.51 7.29
CA LEU A 494 -18.34 0.83 7.19
C LEU A 494 -17.80 0.59 5.77
N THR A 495 -18.33 -0.44 5.08
CA THR A 495 -17.98 -0.69 3.68
C THR A 495 -18.39 0.48 2.80
N ARG A 496 -19.63 0.98 2.93
CA ARG A 496 -20.09 2.14 2.16
C ARG A 496 -19.35 3.44 2.48
N GLU A 497 -18.90 3.60 3.73
CA GLU A 497 -18.11 4.76 4.16
C GLU A 497 -16.71 4.77 3.53
N ARG A 498 -16.05 3.61 3.47
CA ARG A 498 -14.65 3.48 3.08
C ARG A 498 -14.44 3.09 1.63
N PHE A 499 -15.39 2.38 1.03
CA PHE A 499 -15.35 1.95 -0.37
C PHE A 499 -16.42 2.70 -1.15
N ILE A 500 -16.03 3.84 -1.69
CA ILE A 500 -16.92 4.75 -2.41
C ILE A 500 -16.92 4.47 -3.92
N ASP A 501 -17.90 4.98 -4.63
CA ASP A 501 -17.90 4.96 -6.09
C ASP A 501 -16.74 5.82 -6.64
N ASP A 502 -16.10 5.35 -7.70
CA ASP A 502 -15.02 6.09 -8.37
C ASP A 502 -15.64 7.21 -9.25
N PRO A 503 -15.47 8.50 -8.89
CA PRO A 503 -16.07 9.59 -9.65
C PRO A 503 -15.42 9.82 -11.02
N PHE A 504 -14.29 9.15 -11.28
CA PHE A 504 -13.50 9.32 -12.51
C PHE A 504 -13.62 8.14 -13.46
N VAL A 505 -14.09 6.97 -12.97
CA VAL A 505 -14.21 5.73 -13.76
C VAL A 505 -15.56 5.08 -13.52
N ALA A 506 -16.42 5.08 -14.53
CA ALA A 506 -17.75 4.51 -14.44
C ALA A 506 -17.75 3.05 -13.96
N GLY A 507 -18.53 2.75 -12.92
CA GLY A 507 -18.60 1.44 -12.29
C GLY A 507 -17.34 1.03 -11.51
N GLY A 508 -16.38 1.93 -11.37
CA GLY A 508 -15.20 1.75 -10.53
C GLY A 508 -15.50 2.00 -9.06
N ARG A 509 -14.57 1.57 -8.21
CA ARG A 509 -14.60 1.83 -6.76
C ARG A 509 -13.28 2.36 -6.29
N LEU A 510 -13.33 3.24 -5.28
CA LEU A 510 -12.18 3.78 -4.57
C LEU A 510 -12.21 3.34 -3.11
N TYR A 511 -11.06 2.98 -2.59
CA TYR A 511 -10.85 2.84 -1.16
C TYR A 511 -10.27 4.14 -0.59
N ARG A 512 -10.95 4.69 0.40
CA ARG A 512 -10.52 5.85 1.18
C ARG A 512 -9.51 5.42 2.24
N THR A 513 -8.22 5.73 2.02
CA THR A 513 -7.14 5.17 2.84
C THR A 513 -7.01 5.80 4.23
N GLY A 514 -7.37 7.08 4.38
CA GLY A 514 -7.04 7.88 5.55
C GLY A 514 -5.58 8.35 5.58
N ASP A 515 -4.79 7.99 4.58
CA ASP A 515 -3.41 8.44 4.44
C ASP A 515 -3.36 9.77 3.68
N LEU A 516 -2.47 10.67 4.09
CA LEU A 516 -2.19 11.93 3.42
C LEU A 516 -0.99 11.77 2.48
N ALA A 517 -1.14 12.28 1.27
CA ALA A 517 -0.09 12.22 0.26
C ALA A 517 -0.09 13.48 -0.60
N ARG A 518 0.95 13.62 -1.43
CA ARG A 518 0.97 14.54 -2.56
C ARG A 518 1.66 13.91 -3.76
N TRP A 519 1.22 14.27 -4.95
CA TRP A 519 1.95 13.96 -6.16
C TRP A 519 3.21 14.82 -6.25
N ARG A 520 4.32 14.22 -6.65
CA ARG A 520 5.54 14.92 -7.04
C ARG A 520 5.51 15.18 -8.55
N THR A 521 6.37 16.08 -9.02
CA THR A 521 6.44 16.45 -10.44
C THR A 521 6.89 15.30 -11.36
N ASP A 522 7.55 14.29 -10.79
CA ASP A 522 7.98 13.08 -11.50
C ASP A 522 6.91 11.97 -11.59
N GLY A 523 5.70 12.21 -11.03
CA GLY A 523 4.62 11.24 -10.98
C GLY A 523 4.74 10.22 -9.85
N SER A 524 5.63 10.43 -8.91
CA SER A 524 5.70 9.65 -7.67
C SER A 524 4.83 10.28 -6.58
N LEU A 525 4.38 9.43 -5.64
CA LEU A 525 3.60 9.82 -4.47
C LEU A 525 4.50 9.95 -3.25
N GLU A 526 4.43 11.07 -2.57
CA GLU A 526 5.06 11.29 -1.28
C GLU A 526 4.03 11.07 -0.17
N TYR A 527 4.35 10.19 0.77
CA TYR A 527 3.53 9.93 1.94
C TYR A 527 3.76 10.99 3.02
N LEU A 528 2.69 11.57 3.55
CA LEU A 528 2.75 12.72 4.49
C LEU A 528 2.15 12.40 5.87
N GLY A 529 1.93 11.12 6.15
CA GLY A 529 1.29 10.70 7.40
C GLY A 529 -0.20 10.37 7.23
N ARG A 530 -0.94 10.42 8.33
CA ARG A 530 -2.37 10.09 8.36
C ARG A 530 -3.20 11.29 8.81
N ASN A 531 -4.48 11.29 8.40
CA ASN A 531 -5.48 12.25 8.86
C ASN A 531 -6.28 11.73 10.07
N ASP A 532 -6.00 10.51 10.55
CA ASP A 532 -6.61 9.89 11.72
C ASP A 532 -5.57 9.50 12.78
N PHE A 533 -6.01 8.87 13.87
CA PHE A 533 -5.15 8.48 15.00
C PHE A 533 -4.52 7.08 14.85
N GLN A 534 -4.67 6.44 13.69
CA GLN A 534 -4.07 5.14 13.44
C GLN A 534 -2.55 5.24 13.34
N VAL A 535 -1.85 4.33 14.00
CA VAL A 535 -0.38 4.24 13.96
C VAL A 535 0.07 2.88 13.42
N LYS A 536 1.26 2.85 12.81
CA LYS A 536 1.94 1.61 12.43
C LYS A 536 3.20 1.45 13.28
N ILE A 537 3.30 0.36 14.04
CA ILE A 537 4.44 0.07 14.92
C ILE A 537 4.92 -1.36 14.62
N ARG A 538 6.14 -1.52 14.16
CA ARG A 538 6.73 -2.81 13.75
C ARG A 538 5.85 -3.59 12.76
N GLY A 539 5.22 -2.84 11.83
CA GLY A 539 4.29 -3.39 10.83
C GLY A 539 2.89 -3.69 11.36
N PHE A 540 2.63 -3.59 12.65
CA PHE A 540 1.28 -3.73 13.20
C PHE A 540 0.47 -2.47 12.97
N ARG A 541 -0.72 -2.63 12.39
CA ARG A 541 -1.71 -1.57 12.26
C ARG A 541 -2.48 -1.47 13.58
N ILE A 542 -2.31 -0.37 14.29
CA ILE A 542 -2.85 -0.14 15.63
C ILE A 542 -3.81 1.03 15.56
N GLU A 543 -5.06 0.79 15.94
CA GLU A 543 -6.05 1.83 16.18
C GLU A 543 -6.01 2.20 17.67
N LEU A 544 -5.78 3.46 18.01
CA LEU A 544 -5.72 3.88 19.41
C LEU A 544 -7.03 3.58 20.16
N GLY A 545 -8.18 3.69 19.48
CA GLY A 545 -9.48 3.31 20.03
C GLY A 545 -9.60 1.83 20.43
N GLU A 546 -8.80 0.91 19.84
CA GLU A 546 -8.75 -0.49 20.29
C GLU A 546 -8.04 -0.64 21.64
N ILE A 547 -7.03 0.21 21.89
CA ILE A 547 -6.31 0.23 23.17
C ILE A 547 -7.17 0.91 24.25
N GLU A 548 -7.87 1.97 23.92
CA GLU A 548 -8.72 2.72 24.85
C GLU A 548 -9.98 1.93 25.26
N ALA A 549 -10.41 0.97 24.44
CA ALA A 549 -11.59 0.13 24.71
C ALA A 549 -11.30 -1.07 25.63
N GLN A 550 -10.02 -1.38 25.91
CA GLN A 550 -9.56 -2.41 26.85
C GLN A 550 -9.29 -1.83 28.24
#